data_4ae1b73b4eddc9d28f964551cecc6db4
#
_entry.id   4ae1b73b4eddc9d28f964551cecc6db4
#
_cell.length_a   1.000
_cell.length_b   1.000
_cell.length_c   1.000
_cell.angle_alpha   90.00
_cell.angle_beta   90.00
_cell.angle_gamma   90.00
#
_symmetry.space_group_name_H-M   'P 1'
#
loop_
_entity.id
_entity.type
_entity.pdbx_description
1 polymer ?
#
loop_
_entity_poly.entity_id
_entity_poly.type
_entity_poly.pdbx_seq_one_letter_code
_entity_poly.pdbx_strand_id
1 'polypeptide(L)'
;MKSIKLDPNKLFFTSDTHFGHKNIIKYCNRPFKTVEEMNETLIKNWNEVVPKDGVVIHCGDFTYPFANENIIEQYQKYFSQLKGSIILVRGNHDEIPLSEYEFVNSLGTRSFKVYDQLIFNVDGVGMFASHYPATVFPGQYQVFGHLHTLKDDTSFFIKGKTSDVLKSTQYDVGVDQNDFRPISYWELCNIFKQR
;
A
#
# COMPACT_ATOMS: atom_id res chain seq x y z
N MET A 1 -13.24 -19.92 3.06
CA MET A 1 -12.56 -18.63 3.33
C MET A 1 -13.57 -17.71 4.03
N LYS A 2 -13.24 -17.15 5.19
CA LYS A 2 -14.08 -16.08 5.77
C LYS A 2 -13.93 -14.86 4.86
N SER A 3 -15.03 -14.40 4.26
CA SER A 3 -15.02 -13.16 3.49
C SER A 3 -14.76 -11.98 4.44
N ILE A 4 -13.72 -11.22 4.19
CA ILE A 4 -13.49 -9.97 4.90
C ILE A 4 -14.55 -8.99 4.41
N LYS A 5 -15.43 -8.55 5.31
CA LYS A 5 -16.44 -7.54 4.99
C LYS A 5 -15.77 -6.17 5.09
N LEU A 6 -15.63 -5.48 3.96
CA LEU A 6 -15.01 -4.16 3.85
C LEU A 6 -16.08 -3.11 3.52
N ASP A 7 -16.05 -1.98 4.24
CA ASP A 7 -16.92 -0.84 3.94
C ASP A 7 -16.23 0.03 2.88
N PRO A 8 -16.81 0.21 1.68
CA PRO A 8 -16.20 0.98 0.61
C PRO A 8 -15.94 2.45 0.99
N ASN A 9 -16.70 3.00 1.94
CA ASN A 9 -16.52 4.38 2.40
C ASN A 9 -15.34 4.56 3.36
N LYS A 10 -14.80 3.45 3.88
CA LYS A 10 -13.68 3.42 4.85
C LYS A 10 -12.48 2.63 4.33
N LEU A 11 -12.51 2.23 3.06
CA LEU A 11 -11.47 1.43 2.43
C LEU A 11 -10.52 2.29 1.61
N PHE A 12 -9.23 2.09 1.85
CA PHE A 12 -8.13 2.80 1.21
C PHE A 12 -7.07 1.80 0.73
N PHE A 13 -6.25 2.24 -0.24
CA PHE A 13 -5.18 1.44 -0.82
C PHE A 13 -3.89 2.26 -0.89
N THR A 14 -2.77 1.60 -0.65
CA THR A 14 -1.43 2.16 -0.85
C THR A 14 -0.40 1.05 -0.97
N SER A 15 0.83 1.40 -1.30
CA SER A 15 1.99 0.49 -1.34
C SER A 15 3.29 1.28 -1.24
N ASP A 16 4.40 0.56 -1.02
CA ASP A 16 5.77 1.06 -1.18
C ASP A 16 6.07 2.31 -0.35
N THR A 17 5.53 2.37 0.87
CA THR A 17 5.82 3.47 1.79
C THR A 17 7.31 3.52 2.16
N HIS A 18 7.95 2.34 2.31
CA HIS A 18 9.37 2.22 2.64
C HIS A 18 9.78 3.11 3.82
N PHE A 19 8.97 3.10 4.89
CA PHE A 19 9.31 3.87 6.08
C PHE A 19 10.73 3.55 6.58
N GLY A 20 11.51 4.58 6.86
CA GLY A 20 12.89 4.45 7.31
C GLY A 20 13.92 4.20 6.19
N HIS A 21 13.52 3.94 4.95
CA HIS A 21 14.43 3.61 3.86
C HIS A 21 15.06 4.85 3.22
N LYS A 22 16.20 5.29 3.71
CA LYS A 22 16.91 6.50 3.20
C LYS A 22 17.20 6.43 1.70
N ASN A 23 17.60 5.27 1.19
CA ASN A 23 18.05 5.15 -0.21
C ASN A 23 16.90 5.19 -1.21
N ILE A 24 15.67 4.89 -0.81
CA ILE A 24 14.49 4.93 -1.71
C ILE A 24 14.27 6.33 -2.28
N ILE A 25 14.66 7.37 -1.54
CA ILE A 25 14.58 8.76 -1.98
C ILE A 25 15.35 8.94 -3.30
N LYS A 26 16.55 8.36 -3.39
CA LYS A 26 17.36 8.42 -4.61
C LYS A 26 16.87 7.45 -5.68
N TYR A 27 16.50 6.22 -5.29
CA TYR A 27 16.10 5.18 -6.24
C TYR A 27 14.83 5.55 -7.02
N CYS A 28 13.88 6.18 -6.32
CA CYS A 28 12.59 6.58 -6.90
C CYS A 28 12.48 8.09 -7.15
N ASN A 29 13.61 8.83 -7.02
CA ASN A 29 13.65 10.29 -7.20
C ASN A 29 12.55 11.01 -6.40
N ARG A 30 12.33 10.59 -5.14
CA ARG A 30 11.32 11.19 -4.26
C ARG A 30 11.72 12.63 -3.88
N PRO A 31 10.78 13.58 -3.77
CA PRO A 31 11.06 15.00 -3.55
C PRO A 31 11.38 15.33 -2.06
N PHE A 32 12.16 14.48 -1.39
CA PHE A 32 12.53 14.65 0.01
C PHE A 32 14.04 14.77 0.16
N LYS A 33 14.48 15.59 1.13
CA LYS A 33 15.90 15.78 1.43
C LYS A 33 16.42 14.74 2.41
N THR A 34 15.57 14.30 3.36
CA THR A 34 15.92 13.33 4.40
C THR A 34 14.85 12.27 4.54
N VAL A 35 15.21 11.15 5.16
CA VAL A 35 14.27 10.06 5.45
C VAL A 35 13.23 10.46 6.51
N GLU A 36 13.62 11.33 7.44
CA GLU A 36 12.71 11.89 8.45
C GLU A 36 11.63 12.73 7.79
N GLU A 37 12.00 13.66 6.90
CA GLU A 37 11.06 14.47 6.11
C GLU A 37 10.09 13.58 5.30
N MET A 38 10.62 12.55 4.65
CA MET A 38 9.81 11.58 3.92
C MET A 38 8.80 10.88 4.84
N ASN A 39 9.27 10.34 5.96
CA ASN A 39 8.43 9.62 6.91
C ASN A 39 7.33 10.52 7.49
N GLU A 40 7.66 11.73 7.93
CA GLU A 40 6.72 12.70 8.47
C GLU A 40 5.66 13.09 7.42
N THR A 41 6.07 13.30 6.18
CA THR A 41 5.16 13.62 5.08
C THR A 41 4.20 12.47 4.78
N LEU A 42 4.71 11.25 4.68
CA LEU A 42 3.88 10.05 4.46
C LEU A 42 2.85 9.85 5.59
N ILE A 43 3.28 9.99 6.86
CA ILE A 43 2.40 9.88 8.02
C ILE A 43 1.32 10.98 8.00
N LYS A 44 1.72 12.23 7.74
CA LYS A 44 0.80 13.36 7.64
C LYS A 44 -0.24 13.12 6.55
N ASN A 45 0.20 12.82 5.34
CA ASN A 45 -0.68 12.63 4.18
C ASN A 45 -1.63 11.44 4.38
N TRP A 46 -1.14 10.33 4.96
CA TRP A 46 -1.98 9.20 5.35
C TRP A 46 -3.07 9.64 6.33
N ASN A 47 -2.69 10.34 7.38
CA ASN A 47 -3.60 10.76 8.45
C ASN A 47 -4.59 11.85 8.03
N GLU A 48 -4.34 12.56 6.95
CA GLU A 48 -5.28 13.51 6.36
C GLU A 48 -6.45 12.81 5.67
N VAL A 49 -6.20 11.66 5.02
CA VAL A 49 -7.22 10.97 4.20
C VAL A 49 -7.86 9.77 4.90
N VAL A 50 -7.11 9.03 5.72
CA VAL A 50 -7.61 7.83 6.40
C VAL A 50 -8.28 8.20 7.73
N PRO A 51 -9.56 7.88 7.95
CA PRO A 51 -10.23 8.07 9.23
C PRO A 51 -9.75 7.06 10.28
N LYS A 52 -10.04 7.32 11.57
CA LYS A 52 -9.62 6.44 12.69
C LYS A 52 -10.11 5.00 12.55
N ASP A 53 -11.32 4.82 12.00
CA ASP A 53 -11.98 3.54 11.75
C ASP A 53 -11.84 3.06 10.29
N GLY A 54 -10.91 3.66 9.54
CA GLY A 54 -10.56 3.24 8.19
C GLY A 54 -9.85 1.90 8.15
N VAL A 55 -9.86 1.27 6.98
CA VAL A 55 -9.07 0.08 6.66
C VAL A 55 -8.21 0.38 5.46
N VAL A 56 -6.93 0.16 5.57
CA VAL A 56 -5.99 0.34 4.45
C VAL A 56 -5.46 -1.02 4.02
N ILE A 57 -5.65 -1.37 2.74
CA ILE A 57 -4.93 -2.47 2.11
C ILE A 57 -3.62 -1.90 1.59
N HIS A 58 -2.53 -2.34 2.20
CA HIS A 58 -1.17 -1.96 1.84
C HIS A 58 -0.54 -3.08 1.01
N CYS A 59 -0.22 -2.81 -0.25
CA CYS A 59 0.28 -3.81 -1.18
C CYS A 59 1.80 -4.06 -1.09
N GLY A 60 2.38 -3.95 0.12
CA GLY A 60 3.74 -4.37 0.41
C GLY A 60 4.77 -3.25 0.47
N ASP A 61 5.96 -3.63 0.95
CA ASP A 61 7.09 -2.74 1.18
C ASP A 61 6.73 -1.57 2.12
N PHE A 62 6.18 -1.96 3.30
CA PHE A 62 5.74 -1.01 4.34
C PHE A 62 6.91 -0.30 5.00
N THR A 63 7.92 -1.05 5.43
CA THR A 63 9.14 -0.50 6.05
C THR A 63 10.36 -1.20 5.48
N TYR A 64 11.54 -0.62 5.71
CA TYR A 64 12.80 -1.25 5.34
C TYR A 64 13.45 -1.84 6.60
N PRO A 65 13.77 -3.14 6.61
CA PRO A 65 14.39 -3.76 7.77
C PRO A 65 15.81 -3.23 7.99
N PHE A 66 16.06 -2.67 9.17
CA PHE A 66 17.42 -2.36 9.58
C PHE A 66 18.05 -3.57 10.26
N ALA A 67 19.28 -3.91 9.88
CA ALA A 67 20.05 -4.95 10.56
C ALA A 67 20.06 -4.68 12.08
N ASN A 68 19.68 -5.68 12.90
CA ASN A 68 19.66 -5.68 14.36
C ASN A 68 18.45 -5.03 15.06
N GLU A 69 17.40 -4.56 14.36
CA GLU A 69 16.18 -4.13 15.01
C GLU A 69 15.14 -5.27 15.01
N ASN A 70 14.31 -5.30 16.06
CA ASN A 70 13.16 -6.20 16.10
C ASN A 70 12.16 -5.76 15.04
N ILE A 71 11.89 -6.62 14.06
CA ILE A 71 11.00 -6.29 12.93
C ILE A 71 9.62 -5.86 13.41
N ILE A 72 9.07 -6.49 14.45
CA ILE A 72 7.75 -6.14 14.99
C ILE A 72 7.75 -4.75 15.60
N GLU A 73 8.83 -4.37 16.30
CA GLU A 73 8.98 -3.02 16.86
C GLU A 73 9.06 -1.95 15.79
N GLN A 74 9.74 -2.24 14.67
CA GLN A 74 9.77 -1.34 13.52
C GLN A 74 8.38 -1.11 12.93
N TYR A 75 7.64 -2.19 12.69
CA TYR A 75 6.26 -2.07 12.21
C TYR A 75 5.39 -1.30 13.19
N GLN A 76 5.47 -1.60 14.48
CA GLN A 76 4.75 -0.90 15.52
C GLN A 76 5.08 0.60 15.58
N LYS A 77 6.36 0.96 15.44
CA LYS A 77 6.84 2.35 15.44
C LYS A 77 6.09 3.22 14.44
N TYR A 78 5.93 2.75 13.21
CA TYR A 78 5.22 3.51 12.17
C TYR A 78 3.70 3.30 12.26
N PHE A 79 3.23 2.08 12.44
CA PHE A 79 1.81 1.78 12.56
C PHE A 79 1.13 2.57 13.70
N SER A 80 1.80 2.75 14.83
CA SER A 80 1.26 3.51 15.97
C SER A 80 0.97 4.98 15.64
N GLN A 81 1.61 5.54 14.63
CA GLN A 81 1.43 6.93 14.20
C GLN A 81 0.37 7.10 13.11
N LEU A 82 -0.07 6.00 12.47
CA LEU A 82 -1.04 6.00 11.38
C LEU A 82 -2.45 5.80 11.92
N LYS A 83 -3.46 6.36 11.25
CA LYS A 83 -4.87 6.09 11.51
C LYS A 83 -5.34 4.82 10.77
N GLY A 84 -6.38 4.20 11.30
CA GLY A 84 -7.01 3.02 10.70
C GLY A 84 -6.33 1.70 11.06
N SER A 85 -6.91 0.60 10.60
CA SER A 85 -6.34 -0.75 10.62
C SER A 85 -5.65 -1.04 9.29
N ILE A 86 -4.64 -1.91 9.30
CA ILE A 86 -3.88 -2.25 8.10
C ILE A 86 -4.07 -3.73 7.77
N ILE A 87 -4.32 -4.01 6.49
CA ILE A 87 -4.18 -5.33 5.88
C ILE A 87 -2.96 -5.23 4.95
N LEU A 88 -1.84 -5.79 5.40
CA LEU A 88 -0.60 -5.82 4.63
C LEU A 88 -0.59 -7.03 3.71
N VAL A 89 -0.43 -6.82 2.43
CA VAL A 89 0.01 -7.84 1.48
C VAL A 89 1.53 -7.73 1.38
N ARG A 90 2.24 -8.76 1.81
CA ARG A 90 3.69 -8.75 1.98
C ARG A 90 4.43 -8.43 0.68
N GLY A 91 5.33 -7.47 0.71
CA GLY A 91 6.30 -7.16 -0.34
C GLY A 91 7.63 -7.89 -0.14
N ASN A 92 8.59 -7.62 -1.01
CA ASN A 92 9.90 -8.26 -0.94
C ASN A 92 10.80 -7.70 0.18
N HIS A 93 10.46 -6.55 0.74
CA HIS A 93 11.15 -5.98 1.90
C HIS A 93 10.42 -6.24 3.22
N ASP A 94 9.27 -6.90 3.20
CA ASP A 94 8.47 -7.17 4.39
C ASP A 94 8.83 -8.53 5.01
N GLU A 95 9.80 -8.55 5.90
CA GLU A 95 10.24 -9.76 6.60
C GLU A 95 9.37 -10.12 7.83
N ILE A 96 8.11 -9.68 7.83
CA ILE A 96 7.17 -9.97 8.91
C ILE A 96 6.42 -11.29 8.65
N PRO A 97 6.25 -12.18 9.65
CA PRO A 97 5.50 -13.42 9.47
C PRO A 97 4.00 -13.16 9.26
N LEU A 98 3.34 -14.09 8.55
CA LEU A 98 1.89 -14.09 8.40
C LEU A 98 1.23 -14.22 9.78
N SER A 99 0.49 -13.21 10.18
CA SER A 99 -0.19 -13.18 11.47
C SER A 99 -1.17 -12.01 11.55
N GLU A 100 -1.88 -11.97 12.67
CA GLU A 100 -2.65 -10.81 13.08
C GLU A 100 -1.99 -10.22 14.33
N TYR A 101 -1.67 -8.94 14.27
CA TYR A 101 -1.11 -8.17 15.37
C TYR A 101 -2.13 -7.13 15.82
N GLU A 102 -2.19 -6.90 17.11
CA GLU A 102 -2.99 -5.82 17.69
C GLU A 102 -2.07 -4.82 18.37
N PHE A 103 -2.15 -3.57 17.95
CA PHE A 103 -1.42 -2.47 18.54
C PHE A 103 -2.37 -1.50 19.22
N VAL A 104 -1.95 -0.98 20.37
CA VAL A 104 -2.71 0.02 21.15
C VAL A 104 -1.96 1.34 21.12
N ASN A 105 -2.67 2.41 20.79
CA ASN A 105 -2.16 3.78 20.83
C ASN A 105 -3.27 4.76 21.26
N SER A 106 -3.05 6.06 21.10
CA SER A 106 -4.04 7.10 21.41
C SER A 106 -5.36 6.99 20.65
N LEU A 107 -5.41 6.22 19.56
CA LEU A 107 -6.61 5.96 18.76
C LEU A 107 -7.35 4.67 19.16
N GLY A 108 -6.83 3.91 20.12
CA GLY A 108 -7.36 2.63 20.59
C GLY A 108 -6.68 1.42 19.95
N THR A 109 -7.20 0.22 20.27
CA THR A 109 -6.72 -1.05 19.69
C THR A 109 -7.08 -1.14 18.22
N ARG A 110 -6.12 -1.50 17.39
CA ARG A 110 -6.29 -1.67 15.95
C ARG A 110 -5.57 -2.91 15.46
N SER A 111 -6.10 -3.54 14.42
CA SER A 111 -5.49 -4.73 13.83
C SER A 111 -4.52 -4.38 12.69
N PHE A 112 -3.46 -5.16 12.63
CA PHE A 112 -2.49 -5.22 11.55
C PHE A 112 -2.41 -6.69 11.11
N LYS A 113 -2.97 -6.99 9.94
CA LYS A 113 -3.05 -8.37 9.41
C LYS A 113 -2.10 -8.51 8.22
N VAL A 114 -1.40 -9.64 8.15
CA VAL A 114 -0.41 -9.91 7.11
C VAL A 114 -0.83 -11.10 6.27
N TYR A 115 -0.80 -10.92 4.95
CA TYR A 115 -1.11 -11.93 3.93
C TYR A 115 -0.03 -11.93 2.85
N ASP A 116 0.14 -13.04 2.12
CA ASP A 116 0.98 -13.06 0.91
C ASP A 116 0.26 -12.45 -0.29
N GLN A 117 -1.05 -12.61 -0.34
CA GLN A 117 -1.94 -12.04 -1.36
C GLN A 117 -3.37 -12.03 -0.81
N LEU A 118 -4.21 -11.18 -1.34
CA LEU A 118 -5.59 -11.05 -0.87
C LEU A 118 -6.58 -11.06 -2.02
N ILE A 119 -7.56 -11.97 -1.95
CA ILE A 119 -8.74 -11.97 -2.82
C ILE A 119 -9.93 -11.52 -1.97
N PHE A 120 -10.63 -10.51 -2.41
CA PHE A 120 -11.74 -9.92 -1.65
C PHE A 120 -12.81 -9.35 -2.58
N ASN A 121 -13.95 -9.02 -1.99
CA ASN A 121 -15.06 -8.41 -2.71
C ASN A 121 -15.51 -7.15 -1.98
N VAL A 122 -15.77 -6.08 -2.74
CA VAL A 122 -16.33 -4.82 -2.24
C VAL A 122 -17.49 -4.44 -3.13
N ASP A 123 -18.71 -4.36 -2.58
CA ASP A 123 -19.94 -4.03 -3.30
C ASP A 123 -20.17 -4.85 -4.59
N GLY A 124 -19.88 -6.14 -4.55
CA GLY A 124 -20.03 -7.03 -5.70
C GLY A 124 -18.85 -7.02 -6.68
N VAL A 125 -17.88 -6.12 -6.48
CA VAL A 125 -16.66 -6.04 -7.30
C VAL A 125 -15.58 -6.95 -6.73
N GLY A 126 -15.19 -7.97 -7.51
CA GLY A 126 -14.08 -8.87 -7.16
C GLY A 126 -12.72 -8.18 -7.36
N MET A 127 -11.91 -8.16 -6.32
CA MET A 127 -10.59 -7.52 -6.32
C MET A 127 -9.50 -8.49 -5.87
N PHE A 128 -8.31 -8.26 -6.40
CA PHE A 128 -7.09 -8.97 -6.04
C PHE A 128 -6.02 -7.96 -5.63
N ALA A 129 -5.42 -8.16 -4.47
CA ALA A 129 -4.28 -7.38 -4.02
C ALA A 129 -3.04 -8.27 -3.90
N SER A 130 -1.94 -7.83 -4.47
CA SER A 130 -0.62 -8.48 -4.42
C SER A 130 0.47 -7.42 -4.49
N HIS A 131 1.69 -7.77 -4.06
CA HIS A 131 2.80 -6.83 -4.20
C HIS A 131 3.22 -6.67 -5.68
N TYR A 132 3.31 -7.76 -6.41
CA TYR A 132 3.68 -7.76 -7.82
C TYR A 132 2.45 -7.71 -8.75
N PRO A 133 2.53 -7.01 -9.90
CA PRO A 133 1.51 -7.14 -10.93
C PRO A 133 1.49 -8.58 -11.49
N ALA A 134 0.30 -9.14 -11.65
CA ALA A 134 0.11 -10.50 -12.14
C ALA A 134 -0.47 -10.52 -13.56
N THR A 135 0.09 -11.37 -14.42
CA THR A 135 -0.42 -11.56 -15.79
C THR A 135 -1.84 -12.15 -15.80
N VAL A 136 -2.12 -13.03 -14.84
CA VAL A 136 -3.45 -13.63 -14.61
C VAL A 136 -3.77 -13.53 -13.13
N PHE A 137 -4.93 -13.02 -12.78
CA PHE A 137 -5.36 -12.86 -11.40
C PHE A 137 -6.86 -13.12 -11.25
N PRO A 138 -7.30 -13.54 -10.05
CA PRO A 138 -8.71 -13.70 -9.74
C PRO A 138 -9.38 -12.34 -9.54
N GLY A 139 -10.66 -12.24 -9.89
CA GLY A 139 -11.44 -11.01 -9.73
C GLY A 139 -11.44 -10.13 -10.98
N GLN A 140 -12.04 -8.95 -10.82
CA GLN A 140 -12.23 -7.99 -11.91
C GLN A 140 -11.06 -7.00 -11.99
N TYR A 141 -10.53 -6.59 -10.84
CA TYR A 141 -9.44 -5.61 -10.74
C TYR A 141 -8.32 -6.12 -9.85
N GLN A 142 -7.10 -5.71 -10.19
CA GLN A 142 -5.92 -5.88 -9.36
C GLN A 142 -5.38 -4.53 -8.89
N VAL A 143 -5.04 -4.46 -7.59
CA VAL A 143 -4.18 -3.41 -7.00
C VAL A 143 -2.84 -4.02 -6.62
N PHE A 144 -1.75 -3.31 -6.88
CA PHE A 144 -0.40 -3.82 -6.67
C PHE A 144 0.56 -2.66 -6.33
N GLY A 145 1.83 -2.97 -6.06
CA GLY A 145 2.93 -2.05 -5.82
C GLY A 145 4.19 -2.43 -6.58
N HIS A 146 5.36 -2.30 -5.95
CA HIS A 146 6.67 -2.74 -6.43
C HIS A 146 7.25 -1.93 -7.60
N LEU A 147 6.45 -1.46 -8.54
CA LEU A 147 6.97 -0.84 -9.76
C LEU A 147 7.41 0.61 -9.55
N HIS A 148 7.00 1.25 -8.45
CA HIS A 148 7.29 2.66 -8.18
C HIS A 148 6.98 3.56 -9.39
N THR A 149 5.86 3.31 -10.05
CA THR A 149 5.45 4.14 -11.19
C THR A 149 5.29 5.58 -10.75
N LEU A 150 5.82 6.50 -11.55
CA LEU A 150 5.67 7.92 -11.27
C LEU A 150 4.38 8.43 -11.90
N LYS A 151 3.74 9.38 -11.24
CA LYS A 151 2.58 10.10 -11.78
C LYS A 151 3.02 10.76 -13.10
N ASP A 152 2.28 10.51 -14.16
CA ASP A 152 2.56 11.01 -15.50
C ASP A 152 3.79 10.43 -16.22
N ASP A 153 4.51 9.47 -15.64
CA ASP A 153 5.62 8.79 -16.33
C ASP A 153 5.13 7.61 -17.17
N THR A 154 4.74 7.91 -18.40
CA THR A 154 4.47 6.88 -19.41
C THR A 154 5.74 6.18 -19.90
N SER A 155 6.94 6.74 -19.62
CA SER A 155 8.22 6.23 -20.11
C SER A 155 8.63 4.90 -19.45
N PHE A 156 8.20 4.65 -18.22
CA PHE A 156 8.41 3.38 -17.55
C PHE A 156 7.74 2.24 -18.32
N PHE A 157 6.53 2.46 -18.80
CA PHE A 157 5.79 1.52 -19.62
C PHE A 157 6.45 1.34 -21.00
N ILE A 158 7.07 2.38 -21.56
CA ILE A 158 7.74 2.36 -22.88
C ILE A 158 9.12 1.69 -22.78
N LYS A 159 9.93 2.03 -21.77
CA LYS A 159 11.30 1.50 -21.61
C LYS A 159 11.33 0.05 -21.13
N GLY A 160 10.41 -0.35 -20.27
CA GLY A 160 10.41 -1.66 -19.63
C GLY A 160 9.66 -2.75 -20.37
N LYS A 161 8.99 -2.46 -21.49
CA LYS A 161 8.02 -3.37 -22.14
C LYS A 161 6.91 -3.85 -21.21
N THR A 162 6.70 -3.18 -20.08
CA THR A 162 5.67 -3.54 -19.09
C THR A 162 4.29 -3.03 -19.49
N SER A 163 4.20 -2.00 -20.35
CA SER A 163 2.93 -1.52 -20.89
C SER A 163 2.14 -2.60 -21.63
N ASP A 164 2.84 -3.52 -22.30
CA ASP A 164 2.21 -4.64 -22.99
C ASP A 164 1.72 -5.73 -22.03
N VAL A 165 2.07 -5.64 -20.74
CA VAL A 165 1.74 -6.63 -19.70
C VAL A 165 0.65 -6.14 -18.77
N LEU A 166 0.62 -4.84 -18.45
CA LEU A 166 -0.38 -4.28 -17.54
C LEU A 166 -1.72 -4.05 -18.26
N LYS A 167 -2.79 -4.53 -17.66
CA LYS A 167 -4.16 -4.37 -18.17
C LYS A 167 -4.78 -3.08 -17.63
N SER A 168 -5.79 -2.55 -18.35
CA SER A 168 -6.61 -1.43 -17.86
C SER A 168 -7.31 -1.72 -16.52
N THR A 169 -7.40 -3.00 -16.14
CA THR A 169 -7.96 -3.48 -14.87
C THR A 169 -6.92 -3.63 -13.74
N GLN A 170 -5.69 -3.15 -13.94
CA GLN A 170 -4.61 -3.19 -12.97
C GLN A 170 -4.17 -1.76 -12.60
N TYR A 171 -3.91 -1.50 -11.30
CA TYR A 171 -3.46 -0.19 -10.84
C TYR A 171 -2.37 -0.30 -9.79
N ASP A 172 -1.27 0.45 -10.00
CA ASP A 172 -0.21 0.63 -9.01
C ASP A 172 -0.69 1.63 -7.94
N VAL A 173 -0.87 1.13 -6.72
CA VAL A 173 -1.29 1.95 -5.58
C VAL A 173 -0.11 2.49 -4.77
N GLY A 174 1.12 2.35 -5.30
CA GLY A 174 2.33 2.88 -4.70
C GLY A 174 2.27 4.38 -4.45
N VAL A 175 2.91 4.82 -3.37
CA VAL A 175 2.90 6.22 -2.95
C VAL A 175 3.50 7.16 -3.98
N ASP A 176 4.46 6.67 -4.78
CA ASP A 176 5.15 7.47 -5.80
C ASP A 176 4.20 7.94 -6.93
N GLN A 177 3.15 7.16 -7.23
CA GLN A 177 2.13 7.50 -8.20
C GLN A 177 0.97 8.30 -7.59
N ASN A 178 0.75 8.20 -6.28
CA ASN A 178 -0.46 8.65 -5.60
C ASN A 178 -0.21 9.81 -4.63
N ASP A 179 0.65 10.76 -4.99
CA ASP A 179 0.92 11.99 -4.22
C ASP A 179 1.34 11.70 -2.76
N PHE A 180 2.07 10.61 -2.53
CA PHE A 180 2.56 10.17 -1.22
C PHE A 180 1.45 9.99 -0.17
N ARG A 181 0.26 9.51 -0.61
CA ARG A 181 -0.89 9.23 0.25
C ARG A 181 -1.66 7.98 -0.17
N PRO A 182 -2.41 7.35 0.74
CA PRO A 182 -3.40 6.34 0.36
C PRO A 182 -4.51 6.93 -0.52
N ILE A 183 -5.02 6.15 -1.47
CA ILE A 183 -6.20 6.47 -2.27
C ILE A 183 -7.42 5.75 -1.74
N SER A 184 -8.58 6.40 -1.77
CA SER A 184 -9.84 5.79 -1.37
C SER A 184 -10.34 4.78 -2.42
N TYR A 185 -11.21 3.86 -2.00
CA TYR A 185 -11.89 2.94 -2.91
C TYR A 185 -12.63 3.68 -4.05
N TRP A 186 -13.26 4.81 -3.76
CA TRP A 186 -13.98 5.57 -4.76
C TRP A 186 -13.08 6.30 -5.75
N GLU A 187 -11.93 6.81 -5.32
CA GLU A 187 -10.89 7.33 -6.24
C GLU A 187 -10.40 6.23 -7.17
N LEU A 188 -10.11 5.04 -6.62
CA LEU A 188 -9.69 3.88 -7.40
C LEU A 188 -10.76 3.45 -8.42
N CYS A 189 -12.03 3.41 -8.02
CA CYS A 189 -13.15 3.11 -8.93
C CYS A 189 -13.24 4.12 -10.08
N ASN A 190 -13.02 5.40 -9.80
CA ASN A 190 -13.01 6.43 -10.83
C ASN A 190 -11.84 6.26 -11.81
N ILE A 191 -10.67 5.90 -11.32
CA ILE A 191 -9.50 5.59 -12.17
C ILE A 191 -9.83 4.42 -13.13
N PHE A 192 -10.39 3.33 -12.62
CA PHE A 192 -10.76 2.19 -13.47
C PHE A 192 -11.87 2.49 -14.49
N LYS A 193 -12.78 3.41 -14.20
CA LYS A 193 -13.83 3.83 -15.16
C LYS A 193 -13.29 4.70 -16.31
N GLN A 194 -12.14 5.34 -16.11
CA GLN A 194 -11.52 6.24 -17.10
C GLN A 194 -10.53 5.54 -18.02
N ARG A 195 -10.20 4.28 -17.74
CA ARG A 195 -9.28 3.42 -18.50
C ARG A 195 -10.02 2.45 -19.42
#